data_ee938f5916c5b995756e778d5b7dfa20
#
_entry.id   ee938f5916c5b995756e778d5b7dfa20
#
_cell.length_a   1.000
_cell.length_b   1.000
_cell.length_c   1.000
_cell.angle_alpha   90.00
_cell.angle_beta   90.00
_cell.angle_gamma   90.00
#
_symmetry.space_group_name_H-M   'P 1'
#
loop_
_entity.id
_entity.type
_entity.pdbx_description
1 polymer ?
#
loop_
_entity_poly.entity_id
_entity_poly.type
_entity_poly.pdbx_seq_one_letter_code
_entity_poly.pdbx_strand_id
1 'polypeptide(L)'
;AHNPTGVDPTQEQWKQISDVVKEKEMFPLFDMAYQGFASGDPDRDAFAVRYFVEQGHQIALCQSFAKNMGLYGERCGLFSLVTANEDEAKRVESQLKIPIPPMYSNPPVHGARIAELVLSDPQLYAQWLKEVKGMADRINNMRRTLKTLLYEKHGSKHNWEHITNQIGMFAFLGVTPEQVNKLVNEHHVYLTQDGRISVAGITDHNVGHLAASLHDVTSN
;
A
#
# COMPACT_ATOMS: atom_id res chain seq x y z
N ALA A 1 2.24 2.89 -0.86
CA ALA A 1 3.06 1.73 -0.45
C ALA A 1 3.01 0.64 -1.50
N HIS A 2 4.12 0.43 -2.17
CA HIS A 2 4.20 -0.53 -3.28
C HIS A 2 4.13 -1.98 -2.79
N ASN A 3 3.37 -2.82 -3.49
CA ASN A 3 3.34 -4.27 -3.28
C ASN A 3 4.15 -4.94 -4.43
N PRO A 4 5.19 -5.74 -4.16
CA PRO A 4 5.56 -6.35 -2.88
C PRO A 4 6.65 -5.64 -2.08
N THR A 5 7.31 -4.62 -2.63
CA THR A 5 8.60 -4.12 -2.10
C THR A 5 8.48 -3.24 -0.85
N GLY A 6 7.34 -2.58 -0.63
CA GLY A 6 7.20 -1.56 0.41
C GLY A 6 8.03 -0.29 0.16
N VAL A 7 8.53 -0.08 -1.05
CA VAL A 7 9.36 1.07 -1.40
C VAL A 7 8.61 1.97 -2.37
N ASP A 8 8.35 3.20 -1.95
CA ASP A 8 7.79 4.25 -2.80
C ASP A 8 8.85 5.33 -3.07
N PRO A 9 8.75 6.04 -4.20
CA PRO A 9 9.55 7.23 -4.43
C PRO A 9 9.34 8.28 -3.34
N THR A 10 10.40 9.01 -3.01
CA THR A 10 10.30 10.20 -2.16
C THR A 10 9.52 11.32 -2.87
N GLN A 11 9.07 12.34 -2.14
CA GLN A 11 8.40 13.49 -2.77
C GLN A 11 9.25 14.14 -3.84
N GLU A 12 10.57 14.24 -3.63
CA GLU A 12 11.50 14.80 -4.60
C GLU A 12 11.64 13.92 -5.85
N GLN A 13 11.69 12.61 -5.66
CA GLN A 13 11.68 11.66 -6.79
C GLN A 13 10.36 11.69 -7.56
N TRP A 14 9.22 11.87 -6.87
CA TRP A 14 7.93 12.04 -7.54
C TRP A 14 7.88 13.29 -8.42
N LYS A 15 8.51 14.39 -8.01
CA LYS A 15 8.66 15.58 -8.85
C LYS A 15 9.48 15.30 -10.11
N GLN A 16 10.64 14.62 -9.95
CA GLN A 16 11.47 14.23 -11.08
C GLN A 16 10.74 13.28 -12.04
N ILE A 17 9.96 12.32 -11.51
CA ILE A 17 9.13 11.42 -12.33
C ILE A 17 8.07 12.24 -13.09
N SER A 18 7.42 13.22 -12.45
CA SER A 18 6.46 14.11 -13.11
C SER A 18 7.08 14.86 -14.29
N ASP A 19 8.30 15.39 -14.11
CA ASP A 19 9.02 16.11 -15.18
C ASP A 19 9.29 15.19 -16.38
N VAL A 20 9.76 13.95 -16.13
CA VAL A 20 10.00 12.96 -17.19
C VAL A 20 8.72 12.54 -17.89
N VAL A 21 7.63 12.31 -17.13
CA VAL A 21 6.31 11.96 -17.68
C VAL A 21 5.83 13.07 -18.62
N LYS A 22 6.04 14.34 -18.24
CA LYS A 22 5.68 15.50 -19.04
C LYS A 22 6.55 15.63 -20.29
N GLU A 23 7.88 15.49 -20.14
CA GLU A 23 8.83 15.51 -21.26
C GLU A 23 8.52 14.45 -22.34
N LYS A 24 8.15 13.26 -21.88
CA LYS A 24 7.87 12.10 -22.75
C LYS A 24 6.41 12.01 -23.19
N GLU A 25 5.58 13.00 -22.85
CA GLU A 25 4.14 13.02 -23.16
C GLU A 25 3.41 11.72 -22.77
N MET A 26 3.80 11.15 -21.60
CA MET A 26 3.21 9.89 -21.12
C MET A 26 1.90 10.16 -20.39
N PHE A 27 0.97 9.19 -20.47
CA PHE A 27 -0.28 9.23 -19.72
C PHE A 27 -0.11 8.45 -18.40
N PRO A 28 -0.10 9.12 -17.22
CA PRO A 28 0.10 8.45 -15.95
C PRO A 28 -1.15 7.73 -15.45
N LEU A 29 -0.98 6.47 -15.09
CA LEU A 29 -1.97 5.65 -14.39
C LEU A 29 -1.48 5.38 -12.96
N PHE A 30 -2.22 5.86 -11.97
CA PHE A 30 -1.96 5.59 -10.57
C PHE A 30 -2.81 4.42 -10.07
N ASP A 31 -2.16 3.45 -9.41
CA ASP A 31 -2.81 2.39 -8.64
C ASP A 31 -2.56 2.65 -7.15
N MET A 32 -3.63 3.00 -6.42
CA MET A 32 -3.58 3.40 -5.02
C MET A 32 -4.43 2.45 -4.17
N ALA A 33 -3.85 1.31 -3.79
CA ALA A 33 -4.55 0.29 -3.01
C ALA A 33 -4.35 0.41 -1.48
N TYR A 34 -3.37 1.20 -1.02
CA TYR A 34 -2.94 1.25 0.38
C TYR A 34 -2.90 2.65 0.97
N GLN A 35 -3.75 3.55 0.48
CA GLN A 35 -3.81 4.94 0.93
C GLN A 35 -4.09 5.01 2.43
N GLY A 36 -3.25 5.73 3.17
CA GLY A 36 -3.29 5.88 4.62
C GLY A 36 -2.35 4.93 5.38
N PHE A 37 -1.86 3.84 4.78
CA PHE A 37 -1.02 2.86 5.48
C PHE A 37 0.48 3.20 5.52
N ALA A 38 0.95 4.18 4.74
CA ALA A 38 2.34 4.62 4.82
C ALA A 38 2.56 5.55 6.02
N SER A 39 1.84 6.67 6.06
CA SER A 39 2.00 7.70 7.10
C SER A 39 0.94 7.67 8.20
N GLY A 40 -0.19 7.00 7.98
CA GLY A 40 -1.39 7.08 8.79
C GLY A 40 -2.28 8.27 8.47
N ASP A 41 -1.93 9.01 7.42
CA ASP A 41 -2.67 10.17 6.92
C ASP A 41 -2.95 9.97 5.43
N PRO A 42 -4.22 9.73 5.03
CA PRO A 42 -4.59 9.54 3.63
C PRO A 42 -4.26 10.74 2.74
N ASP A 43 -4.32 11.96 3.25
CA ASP A 43 -4.02 13.17 2.51
C ASP A 43 -2.52 13.29 2.20
N ARG A 44 -1.68 12.97 3.18
CA ARG A 44 -0.23 12.92 3.02
C ARG A 44 0.19 11.82 2.04
N ASP A 45 -0.44 10.65 2.12
CA ASP A 45 -0.16 9.52 1.23
C ASP A 45 -0.60 9.78 -0.21
N ALA A 46 -1.50 10.74 -0.45
CA ALA A 46 -1.97 11.14 -1.79
C ALA A 46 -1.06 12.17 -2.49
N PHE A 47 0.10 12.51 -1.91
CA PHE A 47 1.01 13.56 -2.44
C PHE A 47 1.29 13.40 -3.95
N ALA A 48 1.68 12.21 -4.40
CA ALA A 48 2.06 11.99 -5.80
C ALA A 48 0.91 12.30 -6.77
N VAL A 49 -0.29 11.81 -6.47
CA VAL A 49 -1.49 12.04 -7.29
C VAL A 49 -1.84 13.53 -7.34
N ARG A 50 -1.86 14.21 -6.19
CA ARG A 50 -2.18 15.64 -6.11
C ARG A 50 -1.14 16.48 -6.84
N TYR A 51 0.13 16.18 -6.64
CA TYR A 51 1.22 16.88 -7.32
C TYR A 51 1.11 16.78 -8.84
N PHE A 52 0.83 15.59 -9.38
CA PHE A 52 0.66 15.43 -10.83
C PHE A 52 -0.52 16.26 -11.36
N VAL A 53 -1.64 16.29 -10.66
CA VAL A 53 -2.79 17.13 -11.04
C VAL A 53 -2.42 18.61 -10.98
N GLU A 54 -1.74 19.07 -9.93
CA GLU A 54 -1.26 20.45 -9.78
C GLU A 54 -0.29 20.85 -10.90
N GLN A 55 0.52 19.91 -11.38
CA GLN A 55 1.42 20.13 -12.54
C GLN A 55 0.70 20.09 -13.89
N GLY A 56 -0.61 19.90 -13.91
CA GLY A 56 -1.44 19.92 -15.13
C GLY A 56 -1.44 18.61 -15.92
N HIS A 57 -1.02 17.48 -15.31
CA HIS A 57 -1.15 16.19 -15.94
C HIS A 57 -2.63 15.75 -16.01
N GLN A 58 -3.02 15.19 -17.13
CA GLN A 58 -4.21 14.35 -17.22
C GLN A 58 -3.82 12.95 -16.71
N ILE A 59 -4.50 12.46 -15.69
CA ILE A 59 -4.17 11.20 -15.05
C ILE A 59 -5.37 10.27 -14.98
N ALA A 60 -5.12 8.96 -14.90
CA ALA A 60 -6.06 7.97 -14.41
C ALA A 60 -5.66 7.52 -13.01
N LEU A 61 -6.63 7.37 -12.13
CA LEU A 61 -6.44 6.92 -10.75
C LEU A 61 -7.37 5.76 -10.44
N CYS A 62 -6.80 4.63 -10.02
CA CYS A 62 -7.51 3.49 -9.46
C CYS A 62 -7.30 3.47 -7.94
N GLN A 63 -8.36 3.68 -7.17
CA GLN A 63 -8.34 3.62 -5.70
C GLN A 63 -9.08 2.39 -5.21
N SER A 64 -8.55 1.73 -4.18
CA SER A 64 -9.21 0.59 -3.55
C SER A 64 -9.55 0.89 -2.10
N PHE A 65 -10.77 0.53 -1.69
CA PHE A 65 -11.22 0.57 -0.31
C PHE A 65 -11.11 -0.79 0.39
N ALA A 66 -10.54 -1.78 -0.29
CA ALA A 66 -10.38 -3.13 0.27
C ALA A 66 -9.57 -3.15 1.56
N LYS A 67 -8.48 -2.37 1.64
CA LYS A 67 -7.56 -2.36 2.79
C LYS A 67 -7.93 -1.31 3.83
N ASN A 68 -8.01 -0.05 3.43
CA ASN A 68 -8.21 1.07 4.36
C ASN A 68 -9.63 1.17 4.96
N MET A 69 -10.59 0.42 4.41
CA MET A 69 -11.94 0.25 4.98
C MET A 69 -12.26 -1.22 5.30
N GLY A 70 -11.31 -2.16 5.10
CA GLY A 70 -11.54 -3.58 5.35
C GLY A 70 -12.56 -4.23 4.41
N LEU A 71 -12.85 -3.65 3.26
CA LEU A 71 -13.88 -4.10 2.31
C LEU A 71 -13.34 -5.11 1.28
N TYR A 72 -12.49 -6.04 1.72
CA TYR A 72 -11.83 -7.02 0.83
C TYR A 72 -12.82 -7.85 0.00
N GLY A 73 -13.88 -8.34 0.65
CA GLY A 73 -14.91 -9.19 0.02
C GLY A 73 -15.87 -8.41 -0.86
N GLU A 74 -16.06 -7.13 -0.59
CA GLU A 74 -16.98 -6.27 -1.32
C GLU A 74 -16.47 -5.85 -2.71
N ARG A 75 -15.19 -6.03 -2.98
CA ARG A 75 -14.55 -5.68 -4.26
C ARG A 75 -14.83 -4.23 -4.68
N CYS A 76 -14.71 -3.30 -3.72
CA CYS A 76 -15.04 -1.90 -3.88
C CYS A 76 -13.82 -1.02 -4.09
N GLY A 77 -13.89 -0.14 -5.08
CA GLY A 77 -12.89 0.85 -5.41
C GLY A 77 -13.49 1.97 -6.27
N LEU A 78 -12.66 2.93 -6.62
CA LEU A 78 -13.04 4.06 -7.46
C LEU A 78 -12.03 4.22 -8.60
N PHE A 79 -12.53 4.38 -9.81
CA PHE A 79 -11.75 4.84 -10.96
C PHE A 79 -12.06 6.31 -11.23
N SER A 80 -11.03 7.13 -11.33
CA SER A 80 -11.13 8.56 -11.62
C SER A 80 -10.25 8.94 -12.80
N LEU A 81 -10.70 9.88 -13.59
CA LEU A 81 -9.96 10.45 -14.72
C LEU A 81 -9.93 11.96 -14.61
N VAL A 82 -8.75 12.55 -14.77
CA VAL A 82 -8.56 13.98 -14.93
C VAL A 82 -8.43 14.28 -16.43
N THR A 83 -9.33 15.10 -16.94
CA THR A 83 -9.41 15.50 -18.34
C THR A 83 -9.10 16.99 -18.50
N ALA A 84 -8.83 17.45 -19.72
CA ALA A 84 -8.49 18.85 -19.99
C ALA A 84 -9.66 19.81 -19.71
N ASN A 85 -10.89 19.34 -19.90
CA ASN A 85 -12.11 20.16 -19.70
C ASN A 85 -13.35 19.27 -19.55
N GLU A 86 -14.47 19.90 -19.21
CA GLU A 86 -15.76 19.23 -18.99
C GLU A 86 -16.30 18.53 -20.26
N ASP A 87 -16.11 19.10 -21.44
CA ASP A 87 -16.57 18.49 -22.70
C ASP A 87 -15.80 17.21 -23.00
N GLU A 88 -14.51 17.18 -22.73
CA GLU A 88 -13.71 15.96 -22.82
C GLU A 88 -14.17 14.93 -21.80
N ALA A 89 -14.41 15.34 -20.56
CA ALA A 89 -14.91 14.43 -19.51
C ALA A 89 -16.21 13.73 -19.94
N LYS A 90 -17.17 14.48 -20.50
CA LYS A 90 -18.42 13.92 -21.02
C LYS A 90 -18.20 12.92 -22.16
N ARG A 91 -17.28 13.23 -23.09
CA ARG A 91 -16.93 12.31 -24.19
C ARG A 91 -16.30 11.02 -23.66
N VAL A 92 -15.32 11.15 -22.74
CA VAL A 92 -14.64 10.00 -22.14
C VAL A 92 -15.64 9.16 -21.33
N GLU A 93 -16.50 9.77 -20.52
CA GLU A 93 -17.55 9.06 -19.78
C GLU A 93 -18.46 8.25 -20.70
N SER A 94 -18.87 8.84 -21.85
CA SER A 94 -19.70 8.14 -22.82
C SER A 94 -19.00 6.90 -23.42
N GLN A 95 -17.69 6.96 -23.61
CA GLN A 95 -16.90 5.84 -24.13
C GLN A 95 -16.63 4.76 -23.06
N LEU A 96 -16.42 5.16 -21.81
CA LEU A 96 -16.27 4.21 -20.68
C LEU A 96 -17.54 3.39 -20.44
N LYS A 97 -18.71 3.93 -20.73
CA LYS A 97 -19.99 3.20 -20.64
C LYS A 97 -20.13 2.05 -21.64
N ILE A 98 -19.31 2.01 -22.69
CA ILE A 98 -19.34 0.93 -23.69
C ILE A 98 -18.68 -0.37 -23.17
N PRO A 99 -17.44 -0.36 -22.63
CA PRO A 99 -16.79 -1.58 -22.15
C PRO A 99 -17.33 -2.07 -20.80
N ILE A 100 -17.96 -1.24 -19.98
CA ILE A 100 -18.44 -1.62 -18.64
C ILE A 100 -19.45 -2.78 -18.68
N PRO A 101 -20.54 -2.74 -19.49
CA PRO A 101 -21.52 -3.84 -19.53
C PRO A 101 -20.90 -5.19 -19.90
N PRO A 102 -20.05 -5.34 -20.94
CA PRO A 102 -19.45 -6.62 -21.25
C PRO A 102 -18.39 -7.08 -20.25
N MET A 103 -17.76 -6.17 -19.47
CA MET A 103 -16.77 -6.53 -18.45
C MET A 103 -17.42 -7.09 -17.18
N TYR A 104 -18.40 -6.41 -16.63
CA TYR A 104 -19.03 -6.79 -15.34
C TYR A 104 -20.50 -6.33 -15.19
N SER A 105 -21.09 -5.73 -16.22
CA SER A 105 -22.45 -5.20 -16.27
C SER A 105 -22.74 -4.15 -15.17
N ASN A 106 -23.33 -4.58 -14.07
CA ASN A 106 -23.56 -3.75 -12.87
C ASN A 106 -22.83 -4.36 -11.68
N PRO A 107 -21.86 -3.66 -11.06
CA PRO A 107 -21.22 -4.16 -9.86
C PRO A 107 -22.20 -4.18 -8.68
N PRO A 108 -21.98 -5.04 -7.66
CA PRO A 108 -22.66 -4.94 -6.39
C PRO A 108 -22.47 -3.55 -5.77
N VAL A 109 -23.56 -2.98 -5.22
CA VAL A 109 -23.54 -1.60 -4.72
C VAL A 109 -23.26 -1.50 -3.21
N HIS A 110 -23.31 -2.62 -2.48
CA HIS A 110 -23.20 -2.63 -1.02
C HIS A 110 -21.90 -2.00 -0.52
N GLY A 111 -20.76 -2.44 -1.02
CA GLY A 111 -19.45 -1.87 -0.65
C GLY A 111 -19.31 -0.39 -0.98
N ALA A 112 -19.83 0.04 -2.13
CA ALA A 112 -19.81 1.45 -2.54
C ALA A 112 -20.64 2.34 -1.60
N ARG A 113 -21.81 1.86 -1.15
CA ARG A 113 -22.65 2.58 -0.17
C ARG A 113 -21.98 2.70 1.19
N ILE A 114 -21.24 1.67 1.64
CA ILE A 114 -20.46 1.76 2.88
C ILE A 114 -19.37 2.82 2.74
N ALA A 115 -18.60 2.79 1.65
CA ALA A 115 -17.56 3.76 1.40
C ALA A 115 -18.13 5.19 1.30
N GLU A 116 -19.21 5.39 0.56
CA GLU A 116 -19.91 6.67 0.45
C GLU A 116 -20.33 7.21 1.82
N LEU A 117 -20.98 6.37 2.63
CA LEU A 117 -21.46 6.78 3.96
C LEU A 117 -20.30 7.21 4.86
N VAL A 118 -19.22 6.43 4.90
CA VAL A 118 -18.04 6.75 5.72
C VAL A 118 -17.37 8.02 5.27
N LEU A 119 -17.27 8.26 3.95
CA LEU A 119 -16.60 9.43 3.40
C LEU A 119 -17.44 10.70 3.42
N SER A 120 -18.79 10.59 3.44
CA SER A 120 -19.70 11.73 3.40
C SER A 120 -20.20 12.19 4.77
N ASP A 121 -20.22 11.31 5.77
CA ASP A 121 -20.60 11.66 7.14
C ASP A 121 -19.39 12.18 7.91
N PRO A 122 -19.39 13.44 8.41
CA PRO A 122 -18.24 14.03 9.08
C PRO A 122 -17.79 13.28 10.33
N GLN A 123 -18.69 12.64 11.06
CA GLN A 123 -18.37 11.91 12.29
C GLN A 123 -17.72 10.57 11.96
N LEU A 124 -18.30 9.83 11.00
CA LEU A 124 -17.73 8.57 10.52
C LEU A 124 -16.39 8.79 9.81
N TYR A 125 -16.26 9.85 9.03
CA TYR A 125 -15.00 10.20 8.38
C TYR A 125 -13.89 10.49 9.40
N ALA A 126 -14.18 11.29 10.42
CA ALA A 126 -13.22 11.60 11.49
C ALA A 126 -12.81 10.34 12.29
N GLN A 127 -13.76 9.44 12.55
CA GLN A 127 -13.48 8.16 13.18
C GLN A 127 -12.61 7.29 12.27
N TRP A 128 -12.94 7.16 11.00
CA TRP A 128 -12.17 6.40 10.03
C TRP A 128 -10.72 6.88 9.91
N LEU A 129 -10.49 8.19 9.86
CA LEU A 129 -9.12 8.76 9.86
C LEU A 129 -8.33 8.32 11.08
N LYS A 130 -8.94 8.35 12.26
CA LYS A 130 -8.32 7.90 13.51
C LYS A 130 -7.99 6.41 13.48
N GLU A 131 -8.87 5.58 12.95
CA GLU A 131 -8.69 4.14 12.85
C GLU A 131 -7.60 3.78 11.83
N VAL A 132 -7.57 4.42 10.66
CA VAL A 132 -6.50 4.26 9.65
C VAL A 132 -5.14 4.61 10.25
N LYS A 133 -5.07 5.74 10.99
CA LYS A 133 -3.85 6.12 11.70
C LYS A 133 -3.43 5.05 12.70
N GLY A 134 -4.35 4.53 13.48
CA GLY A 134 -4.07 3.45 14.45
C GLY A 134 -3.52 2.19 13.80
N MET A 135 -4.07 1.79 12.65
CA MET A 135 -3.57 0.64 11.88
C MET A 135 -2.16 0.89 11.34
N ALA A 136 -1.90 2.06 10.76
CA ALA A 136 -0.57 2.43 10.27
C ALA A 136 0.48 2.52 11.39
N ASP A 137 0.13 3.12 12.52
CA ASP A 137 1.00 3.23 13.69
C ASP A 137 1.37 1.84 14.24
N ARG A 138 0.41 0.91 14.29
CA ARG A 138 0.65 -0.48 14.69
C ARG A 138 1.64 -1.19 13.76
N ILE A 139 1.44 -1.08 12.46
CA ILE A 139 2.34 -1.66 11.46
C ILE A 139 3.76 -1.09 11.62
N ASN A 140 3.88 0.22 11.72
CA ASN A 140 5.17 0.88 11.89
C ASN A 140 5.84 0.52 13.22
N ASN A 141 5.06 0.30 14.29
CA ASN A 141 5.57 -0.18 15.56
C ASN A 141 6.14 -1.61 15.43
N MET A 142 5.42 -2.52 14.78
CA MET A 142 5.90 -3.88 14.55
C MET A 142 7.20 -3.93 13.74
N ARG A 143 7.37 -3.04 12.75
CA ARG A 143 8.63 -2.89 12.02
C ARG A 143 9.78 -2.49 12.94
N ARG A 144 9.57 -1.48 13.80
CA ARG A 144 10.58 -1.04 14.79
C ARG A 144 10.91 -2.12 15.77
N THR A 145 9.89 -2.78 16.34
CA THR A 145 10.07 -3.86 17.30
C THR A 145 10.86 -5.02 16.72
N LEU A 146 10.52 -5.46 15.49
CA LEU A 146 11.25 -6.52 14.81
C LEU A 146 12.73 -6.15 14.62
N LYS A 147 13.01 -4.95 14.11
CA LYS A 147 14.38 -4.46 13.93
C LYS A 147 15.15 -4.40 15.25
N THR A 148 14.54 -3.85 16.29
CA THR A 148 15.14 -3.77 17.64
C THR A 148 15.48 -5.16 18.18
N LEU A 149 14.57 -6.12 18.07
CA LEU A 149 14.83 -7.49 18.52
C LEU A 149 15.98 -8.14 17.75
N LEU A 150 16.05 -7.95 16.43
CA LEU A 150 17.13 -8.49 15.59
C LEU A 150 18.50 -7.94 16.00
N TYR A 151 18.61 -6.65 16.25
CA TYR A 151 19.89 -6.04 16.63
C TYR A 151 20.23 -6.19 18.12
N GLU A 152 19.32 -5.80 19.01
CA GLU A 152 19.62 -5.66 20.43
C GLU A 152 19.50 -7.00 21.19
N LYS A 153 18.51 -7.82 20.84
CA LYS A 153 18.29 -9.10 21.53
C LYS A 153 19.12 -10.22 20.92
N HIS A 154 19.19 -10.29 19.57
CA HIS A 154 19.86 -11.39 18.89
C HIS A 154 21.26 -11.03 18.37
N GLY A 155 21.67 -9.75 18.39
CA GLY A 155 22.99 -9.33 17.95
C GLY A 155 23.25 -9.59 16.47
N SER A 156 22.19 -9.57 15.63
CA SER A 156 22.30 -9.87 14.22
C SER A 156 23.26 -8.89 13.53
N LYS A 157 24.19 -9.44 12.74
CA LYS A 157 25.14 -8.66 11.92
C LYS A 157 24.59 -8.36 10.52
N HIS A 158 23.47 -9.00 10.15
CA HIS A 158 22.79 -8.72 8.89
C HIS A 158 22.18 -7.32 8.91
N ASN A 159 22.17 -6.64 7.74
CA ASN A 159 21.61 -5.30 7.65
C ASN A 159 20.07 -5.37 7.55
N TRP A 160 19.39 -4.92 8.61
CA TRP A 160 17.92 -4.89 8.71
C TRP A 160 17.33 -3.48 8.58
N GLU A 161 18.10 -2.49 8.14
CA GLU A 161 17.61 -1.10 8.01
C GLU A 161 16.42 -0.99 7.06
N HIS A 162 16.39 -1.82 6.03
CA HIS A 162 15.29 -1.85 5.05
C HIS A 162 13.92 -2.16 5.68
N ILE A 163 13.86 -2.91 6.79
CA ILE A 163 12.58 -3.21 7.48
C ILE A 163 11.87 -1.92 7.90
N THR A 164 12.61 -0.92 8.37
CA THR A 164 12.05 0.36 8.82
C THR A 164 12.04 1.43 7.72
N ASN A 165 12.82 1.27 6.66
CA ASN A 165 12.81 2.15 5.50
C ASN A 165 11.66 1.83 4.53
N GLN A 166 11.19 0.58 4.53
CA GLN A 166 10.00 0.16 3.80
C GLN A 166 8.73 0.62 4.51
N ILE A 167 7.67 0.85 3.75
CA ILE A 167 6.39 1.38 4.22
C ILE A 167 5.21 0.47 3.83
N GLY A 168 4.08 0.65 4.51
CA GLY A 168 2.86 -0.09 4.22
C GLY A 168 2.81 -1.50 4.80
N MET A 169 1.90 -2.31 4.27
CA MET A 169 1.52 -3.60 4.86
C MET A 169 2.55 -4.72 4.66
N PHE A 170 3.47 -4.60 3.71
CA PHE A 170 4.43 -5.64 3.34
C PHE A 170 5.86 -5.24 3.66
N ALA A 171 6.68 -6.24 3.98
CA ALA A 171 8.13 -6.11 4.02
C ALA A 171 8.76 -7.17 3.11
N PHE A 172 9.77 -6.76 2.37
CA PHE A 172 10.64 -7.62 1.59
C PHE A 172 11.91 -7.84 2.42
N LEU A 173 12.13 -9.07 2.90
CA LEU A 173 13.16 -9.34 3.91
C LEU A 173 14.57 -9.45 3.35
N GLY A 174 14.71 -9.69 2.05
CA GLY A 174 16.02 -9.91 1.42
C GLY A 174 16.65 -11.25 1.78
N VAL A 175 15.86 -12.23 2.20
CA VAL A 175 16.29 -13.61 2.46
C VAL A 175 16.28 -14.43 1.18
N THR A 176 17.18 -15.43 1.10
CA THR A 176 17.26 -16.34 -0.06
C THR A 176 16.15 -17.40 -0.04
N PRO A 177 15.83 -18.06 -1.18
CA PRO A 177 14.86 -19.16 -1.21
C PRO A 177 15.22 -20.30 -0.25
N GLU A 178 16.51 -20.59 -0.04
CA GLU A 178 16.98 -21.61 0.91
C GLU A 178 16.67 -21.19 2.35
N GLN A 179 16.88 -19.92 2.68
CA GLN A 179 16.52 -19.36 3.98
C GLN A 179 15.00 -19.35 4.19
N VAL A 180 14.22 -19.04 3.15
CA VAL A 180 12.76 -19.16 3.19
C VAL A 180 12.33 -20.60 3.49
N ASN A 181 12.94 -21.58 2.82
CA ASN A 181 12.63 -22.99 3.07
C ASN A 181 12.93 -23.41 4.52
N LYS A 182 14.03 -22.93 5.11
CA LYS A 182 14.31 -23.15 6.54
C LYS A 182 13.28 -22.48 7.44
N LEU A 183 12.92 -21.22 7.17
CA LEU A 183 11.87 -20.50 7.91
C LEU A 183 10.56 -21.29 7.93
N VAL A 184 10.15 -21.84 6.79
CA VAL A 184 8.92 -22.63 6.68
C VAL A 184 9.01 -23.99 7.39
N ASN A 185 10.07 -24.77 7.11
CA ASN A 185 10.15 -26.17 7.51
C ASN A 185 10.65 -26.36 8.95
N GLU A 186 11.55 -25.50 9.44
CA GLU A 186 12.19 -25.62 10.73
C GLU A 186 11.59 -24.67 11.78
N HIS A 187 11.18 -23.46 11.35
CA HIS A 187 10.67 -22.43 12.25
C HIS A 187 9.16 -22.20 12.16
N HIS A 188 8.47 -22.84 11.18
CA HIS A 188 7.02 -22.66 10.91
C HIS A 188 6.61 -21.20 10.69
N VAL A 189 7.51 -20.41 10.07
CA VAL A 189 7.26 -19.04 9.63
C VAL A 189 6.92 -19.08 8.14
N TYR A 190 5.67 -18.79 7.81
CA TYR A 190 5.14 -18.90 6.45
C TYR A 190 5.19 -17.55 5.74
N LEU A 191 5.89 -17.51 4.61
CA LEU A 191 6.08 -16.34 3.77
C LEU A 191 6.19 -16.76 2.30
N THR A 192 6.18 -15.78 1.39
CA THR A 192 6.35 -16.08 -0.04
C THR A 192 7.81 -16.44 -0.35
N GLN A 193 8.04 -17.23 -1.41
CA GLN A 193 9.38 -17.72 -1.78
C GLN A 193 10.37 -16.59 -2.12
N ASP A 194 9.88 -15.42 -2.48
CA ASP A 194 10.67 -14.22 -2.72
C ASP A 194 11.04 -13.44 -1.43
N GLY A 195 10.67 -13.95 -0.26
CA GLY A 195 10.98 -13.33 1.03
C GLY A 195 10.07 -12.19 1.46
N ARG A 196 8.86 -12.06 0.86
CA ARG A 196 7.87 -11.07 1.28
C ARG A 196 7.05 -11.59 2.46
N ILE A 197 6.89 -10.73 3.48
CA ILE A 197 5.98 -10.97 4.61
C ILE A 197 4.91 -9.88 4.69
N SER A 198 3.77 -10.23 5.30
CA SER A 198 2.76 -9.27 5.72
C SER A 198 3.10 -8.76 7.13
N VAL A 199 3.52 -7.50 7.24
CA VAL A 199 3.78 -6.86 8.53
C VAL A 199 2.49 -6.72 9.35
N ALA A 200 1.34 -6.63 8.67
CA ALA A 200 0.04 -6.62 9.33
C ALA A 200 -0.25 -7.91 10.13
N GLY A 201 0.37 -9.04 9.76
CA GLY A 201 0.29 -10.31 10.50
C GLY A 201 1.24 -10.41 11.69
N ILE A 202 2.18 -9.47 11.85
CA ILE A 202 3.08 -9.42 12.99
C ILE A 202 2.32 -8.81 14.19
N THR A 203 2.48 -9.45 15.35
CA THR A 203 1.86 -9.05 16.63
C THR A 203 2.88 -9.11 17.75
N ASP A 204 2.56 -8.54 18.92
CA ASP A 204 3.42 -8.63 20.11
C ASP A 204 3.66 -10.09 20.54
N HIS A 205 2.74 -11.01 20.21
CA HIS A 205 2.86 -12.43 20.55
C HIS A 205 3.81 -13.21 19.61
N ASN A 206 3.96 -12.80 18.34
CA ASN A 206 4.74 -13.56 17.36
C ASN A 206 6.02 -12.86 16.89
N VAL A 207 6.20 -11.57 17.14
CA VAL A 207 7.38 -10.80 16.68
C VAL A 207 8.69 -11.35 17.25
N GLY A 208 8.68 -11.85 18.49
CA GLY A 208 9.85 -12.45 19.11
C GLY A 208 10.28 -13.75 18.43
N HIS A 209 9.32 -14.61 18.10
CA HIS A 209 9.56 -15.83 17.32
C HIS A 209 10.10 -15.51 15.91
N LEU A 210 9.48 -14.56 15.22
CA LEU A 210 9.93 -14.13 13.89
C LEU A 210 11.38 -13.61 13.94
N ALA A 211 11.71 -12.77 14.93
CA ALA A 211 13.07 -12.22 15.08
C ALA A 211 14.12 -13.31 15.32
N ALA A 212 13.83 -14.28 16.21
CA ALA A 212 14.71 -15.42 16.49
C ALA A 212 14.92 -16.27 15.22
N SER A 213 13.86 -16.57 14.49
CA SER A 213 13.91 -17.39 13.29
C SER A 213 14.68 -16.70 12.16
N LEU A 214 14.48 -15.40 11.95
CA LEU A 214 15.24 -14.62 10.97
C LEU A 214 16.73 -14.55 11.33
N HIS A 215 17.06 -14.35 12.61
CA HIS A 215 18.45 -14.36 13.08
C HIS A 215 19.11 -15.70 12.79
N ASP A 216 18.47 -16.81 13.13
CA ASP A 216 19.00 -18.15 12.94
C ASP A 216 19.34 -18.45 11.48
N VAL A 217 18.40 -18.20 10.56
CA VAL A 217 18.62 -18.49 9.13
C VAL A 217 19.58 -17.52 8.42
N THR A 218 19.91 -16.38 9.03
CA THR A 218 20.81 -15.37 8.45
C THR A 218 22.16 -15.29 9.14
N SER A 219 22.42 -16.10 10.18
CA SER A 219 23.66 -16.06 10.96
C SER A 219 24.79 -16.94 10.40
N ASN A 220 24.60 -17.59 9.28
CA ASN A 220 25.60 -18.46 8.63
C ASN A 220 26.40 -17.73 7.54
#